data_cfa701d72fd60a839a82b6608bfa4790
#
_entry.id   cfa701d72fd60a839a82b6608bfa4790
#
_cell.length_a   1.000
_cell.length_b   1.000
_cell.length_c   1.000
_cell.angle_alpha   90.00
_cell.angle_beta   90.00
_cell.angle_gamma   90.00
#
_symmetry.space_group_name_H-M   'P 1'
#
loop_
_entity.id
_entity.type
_entity.pdbx_description
1 polymer ?
#
loop_
_entity_poly.entity_id
_entity_poly.type
_entity_poly.pdbx_seq_one_letter_code
_entity_poly.pdbx_strand_id
1 'polypeptide(L)'
;MHKRISLFLFVLVLIWPSVSWTQERTASTLSLTLEETILRTLKNNYGVAIQVMGPEIAGAAVARAKEKFLPTLGFGFSDRSNESASYSWLEQTGTTITDYYDYDASVSQLIPTGGTFTASWINYRNKSNSRFQTVNPRYGSTLRFEFRQPLLRDFGPKVTRNNILVSQNDYEKSEIDLEKTIADVIYTVEEAYWNLVYSQENLKVRQQSLKLAQDLLAKNQRAVEVGTLAPIEILSAQAEVATREADILSAEAEVKNNEDRLRTIINLSADEMKRALPIKPLDEPKFEERQIDVDEALLAAMENRPELKSLKIDLKTQDLNVGYTKNQLLPRLDLTASYYSPGISGDRIIYLDDNPLTGVIIGVVPGPATDAMKDAFNLKYKNWSVGLTLDIPLNTLFSRAAHTQAKLQWERAMLQLKNQEQAIYLEIRNGVRSVETNYKRVQSYRVARELAEKKLLAEEEKLKVGLSTNFVVLTYQRDLSAARIAELRAIVDYTISMASLEKAMGTSLKSKNIRVDQVMAGR
;
A
#
# COMPACT_ATOMS: atom_id res chain seq x y z
N MET A 1 22.10 -64.86 -35.07
CA MET A 1 22.85 -65.89 -34.30
C MET A 1 22.79 -65.56 -32.83
N HIS A 2 22.15 -66.44 -32.07
CA HIS A 2 22.41 -66.84 -30.67
C HIS A 2 22.28 -65.77 -29.55
N LYS A 3 21.67 -65.96 -28.41
CA LYS A 3 21.02 -67.14 -27.76
C LYS A 3 20.09 -66.58 -26.66
N ARG A 4 18.92 -67.20 -26.47
CA ARG A 4 18.04 -67.09 -25.31
C ARG A 4 18.74 -67.73 -24.10
N ILE A 5 18.67 -67.06 -22.95
CA ILE A 5 18.80 -67.73 -21.65
C ILE A 5 17.65 -67.21 -20.79
N SER A 6 16.77 -68.14 -20.47
CA SER A 6 15.66 -68.04 -19.53
C SER A 6 16.21 -68.28 -18.14
N LEU A 7 15.90 -67.39 -17.17
CA LEU A 7 16.17 -67.69 -15.76
C LEU A 7 14.90 -67.44 -14.96
N PHE A 8 14.32 -68.55 -14.49
CA PHE A 8 13.24 -68.62 -13.51
C PHE A 8 13.77 -68.10 -12.16
N LEU A 9 13.13 -67.10 -11.59
CA LEU A 9 13.36 -66.69 -10.22
C LEU A 9 12.07 -66.84 -9.42
N PHE A 10 12.14 -67.74 -8.48
CA PHE A 10 11.16 -68.09 -7.46
C PHE A 10 10.79 -66.88 -6.65
N VAL A 11 9.53 -66.46 -6.66
CA VAL A 11 8.97 -65.45 -5.78
C VAL A 11 8.56 -66.10 -4.48
N LEU A 12 9.37 -65.91 -3.45
CA LEU A 12 9.07 -66.26 -2.07
C LEU A 12 8.21 -65.13 -1.45
N VAL A 13 6.91 -65.32 -1.38
CA VAL A 13 5.97 -64.40 -0.69
C VAL A 13 6.14 -64.57 0.80
N LEU A 14 6.93 -63.67 1.41
CA LEU A 14 6.96 -63.46 2.86
C LEU A 14 5.72 -62.65 3.26
N ILE A 15 4.72 -63.31 3.83
CA ILE A 15 3.61 -62.68 4.50
C ILE A 15 4.12 -62.11 5.85
N TRP A 16 4.41 -60.80 5.83
CA TRP A 16 4.63 -60.05 7.06
C TRP A 16 3.29 -59.61 7.62
N PRO A 17 2.97 -59.86 8.90
CA PRO A 17 1.77 -59.33 9.50
C PRO A 17 1.96 -57.80 9.59
N SER A 18 1.12 -57.05 8.89
CA SER A 18 1.00 -55.61 9.03
C SER A 18 0.42 -55.33 10.43
N VAL A 19 1.32 -55.07 11.37
CA VAL A 19 0.94 -54.42 12.64
C VAL A 19 0.51 -53.01 12.28
N SER A 20 -0.78 -52.79 12.16
CA SER A 20 -1.38 -51.47 12.05
C SER A 20 -1.12 -50.76 13.38
N TRP A 21 -0.08 -49.96 13.40
CA TRP A 21 0.07 -48.95 14.44
C TRP A 21 -1.05 -47.92 14.19
N THR A 22 -2.10 -48.03 14.97
CA THR A 22 -3.09 -46.98 15.14
C THR A 22 -2.32 -45.83 15.80
N GLN A 23 -1.77 -44.95 14.99
CA GLN A 23 -1.24 -43.69 15.48
C GLN A 23 -2.44 -42.94 16.05
N GLU A 24 -2.59 -42.96 17.36
CA GLU A 24 -3.48 -42.04 18.06
C GLU A 24 -3.11 -40.65 17.52
N ARG A 25 -4.00 -40.07 16.72
CA ARG A 25 -3.94 -38.69 16.34
C ARG A 25 -4.07 -37.90 17.63
N THR A 26 -2.95 -37.65 18.31
CA THR A 26 -2.87 -36.53 19.25
C THR A 26 -3.36 -35.33 18.50
N ALA A 27 -4.54 -34.83 18.86
CA ALA A 27 -5.08 -33.62 18.29
C ALA A 27 -4.04 -32.50 18.54
N SER A 28 -3.21 -32.23 17.51
CA SER A 28 -2.20 -31.19 17.61
C SER A 28 -2.94 -29.86 17.72
N THR A 29 -2.93 -29.26 18.89
CA THR A 29 -3.45 -27.91 19.12
C THR A 29 -2.44 -26.89 18.65
N LEU A 30 -2.89 -25.84 18.00
CA LEU A 30 -2.03 -24.71 17.62
C LEU A 30 -1.92 -23.75 18.82
N SER A 31 -0.86 -23.91 19.60
CA SER A 31 -0.59 -23.01 20.73
C SER A 31 0.10 -21.75 20.23
N LEU A 32 -0.46 -20.57 20.55
CA LEU A 32 0.02 -19.28 20.08
C LEU A 32 0.07 -18.27 21.22
N THR A 33 1.17 -17.51 21.29
CA THR A 33 1.21 -16.26 22.08
C THR A 33 0.64 -15.11 21.26
N LEU A 34 0.28 -14.02 21.92
CA LEU A 34 -0.18 -12.79 21.26
C LEU A 34 0.89 -12.25 20.29
N GLU A 35 2.16 -12.22 20.73
CA GLU A 35 3.29 -11.76 19.92
C GLU A 35 3.47 -12.61 18.66
N GLU A 36 3.48 -13.93 18.79
CA GLU A 36 3.54 -14.84 17.64
C GLU A 36 2.35 -14.65 16.69
N THR A 37 1.15 -14.44 17.23
CA THR A 37 -0.06 -14.21 16.45
C THR A 37 0.05 -12.94 15.64
N ILE A 38 0.53 -11.85 16.23
CA ILE A 38 0.78 -10.58 15.53
C ILE A 38 1.82 -10.77 14.42
N LEU A 39 2.97 -11.38 14.72
CA LEU A 39 4.04 -11.58 13.73
C LEU A 39 3.59 -12.47 12.56
N ARG A 40 2.88 -13.56 12.84
CA ARG A 40 2.29 -14.43 11.78
C ARG A 40 1.28 -13.67 10.93
N THR A 41 0.44 -12.86 11.56
CA THR A 41 -0.55 -12.05 10.84
C THR A 41 0.14 -11.04 9.94
N LEU A 42 1.11 -10.27 10.45
CA LEU A 42 1.83 -9.29 9.65
C LEU A 42 2.55 -9.93 8.45
N LYS A 43 3.01 -11.17 8.59
CA LYS A 43 3.64 -11.93 7.51
C LYS A 43 2.64 -12.46 6.47
N ASN A 44 1.47 -12.95 6.89
CA ASN A 44 0.58 -13.73 6.04
C ASN A 44 -0.64 -12.93 5.56
N ASN A 45 -1.02 -11.85 6.23
CA ASN A 45 -2.24 -11.10 5.94
C ASN A 45 -2.16 -10.39 4.59
N TYR A 46 -3.15 -10.65 3.71
CA TYR A 46 -3.21 -10.06 2.38
C TYR A 46 -3.41 -8.54 2.39
N GLY A 47 -4.11 -7.98 3.38
CA GLY A 47 -4.28 -6.53 3.52
C GLY A 47 -2.93 -5.83 3.72
N VAL A 48 -2.07 -6.39 4.59
CA VAL A 48 -0.70 -5.91 4.78
C VAL A 48 0.12 -6.11 3.50
N ALA A 49 -0.02 -7.28 2.81
CA ALA A 49 0.68 -7.57 1.57
C ALA A 49 0.39 -6.54 0.47
N ILE A 50 -0.88 -6.21 0.30
CA ILE A 50 -1.33 -5.20 -0.67
C ILE A 50 -0.76 -3.82 -0.31
N GLN A 51 -0.78 -3.47 0.98
CA GLN A 51 -0.31 -2.17 1.43
C GLN A 51 1.22 -2.01 1.33
N VAL A 52 2.00 -3.09 1.50
CA VAL A 52 3.46 -3.09 1.28
C VAL A 52 3.82 -2.74 -0.17
N MET A 53 2.98 -3.10 -1.15
CA MET A 53 3.18 -2.70 -2.55
C MET A 53 2.99 -1.18 -2.79
N GLY A 54 2.30 -0.49 -1.88
CA GLY A 54 2.05 0.96 -1.99
C GLY A 54 3.32 1.79 -2.17
N PRO A 55 4.29 1.72 -1.23
CA PRO A 55 5.57 2.41 -1.36
C PRO A 55 6.36 2.01 -2.61
N GLU A 56 6.33 0.75 -3.04
CA GLU A 56 7.00 0.30 -4.27
C GLU A 56 6.40 0.95 -5.51
N ILE A 57 5.06 0.98 -5.61
CA ILE A 57 4.33 1.63 -6.70
C ILE A 57 4.61 3.14 -6.70
N ALA A 58 4.58 3.78 -5.54
CA ALA A 58 4.86 5.21 -5.40
C ALA A 58 6.34 5.51 -5.73
N GLY A 59 7.28 4.64 -5.35
CA GLY A 59 8.70 4.73 -5.70
C GLY A 59 8.92 4.65 -7.22
N ALA A 60 8.21 3.74 -7.90
CA ALA A 60 8.22 3.66 -9.37
C ALA A 60 7.64 4.94 -10.01
N ALA A 61 6.61 5.55 -9.42
CA ALA A 61 6.08 6.83 -9.88
C ALA A 61 7.10 7.98 -9.73
N VAL A 62 7.87 8.01 -8.64
CA VAL A 62 8.99 8.96 -8.47
C VAL A 62 10.06 8.74 -9.54
N ALA A 63 10.45 7.49 -9.82
CA ALA A 63 11.40 7.18 -10.88
C ALA A 63 10.90 7.67 -12.25
N ARG A 64 9.64 7.36 -12.58
CA ARG A 64 8.99 7.84 -13.81
C ARG A 64 8.95 9.37 -13.90
N ALA A 65 8.66 10.07 -12.78
CA ALA A 65 8.65 11.52 -12.77
C ALA A 65 10.06 12.13 -13.02
N LYS A 66 11.14 11.42 -12.68
CA LYS A 66 12.52 11.80 -12.95
C LYS A 66 12.95 11.52 -14.40
N GLU A 67 12.31 10.59 -15.10
CA GLU A 67 12.66 10.23 -16.49
C GLU A 67 12.64 11.42 -17.45
N LYS A 68 11.81 12.43 -17.20
CA LYS A 68 11.77 13.64 -18.03
C LYS A 68 13.10 14.43 -18.09
N PHE A 69 14.01 14.17 -17.14
CA PHE A 69 15.35 14.77 -17.13
C PHE A 69 16.41 13.87 -17.78
N LEU A 70 16.04 12.66 -18.21
CA LEU A 70 16.93 11.83 -19.00
C LEU A 70 16.97 12.34 -20.45
N PRO A 71 18.12 12.19 -21.13
CA PRO A 71 18.22 12.55 -22.54
C PRO A 71 17.29 11.65 -23.38
N THR A 72 16.61 12.26 -24.33
CA THR A 72 15.83 11.56 -25.35
C THR A 72 16.60 11.53 -26.66
N LEU A 73 16.66 10.36 -27.28
CA LEU A 73 17.25 10.16 -28.61
C LEU A 73 16.11 10.10 -29.64
N GLY A 74 16.25 10.90 -30.68
CA GLY A 74 15.35 10.90 -31.82
C GLY A 74 16.08 10.54 -33.11
N PHE A 75 15.47 9.72 -33.96
CA PHE A 75 15.92 9.41 -35.29
C PHE A 75 14.77 9.61 -36.25
N GLY A 76 15.02 10.39 -37.30
CA GLY A 76 14.04 10.66 -38.34
C GLY A 76 14.53 10.17 -39.71
N PHE A 77 13.62 9.64 -40.53
CA PHE A 77 13.84 9.34 -41.92
C PHE A 77 12.58 9.74 -42.70
N SER A 78 12.78 10.44 -43.81
CA SER A 78 11.69 10.83 -44.72
C SER A 78 12.16 10.69 -46.17
N ASP A 79 11.35 10.04 -46.97
CA ASP A 79 11.46 9.96 -48.43
C ASP A 79 10.25 10.64 -49.03
N ARG A 80 10.50 11.67 -49.84
CA ARG A 80 9.45 12.53 -50.38
C ARG A 80 9.78 12.93 -51.79
N SER A 81 8.86 12.74 -52.74
CA SER A 81 8.95 13.23 -54.11
C SER A 81 7.89 14.35 -54.29
N ASN A 82 8.34 15.50 -54.76
CA ASN A 82 7.48 16.60 -55.11
C ASN A 82 7.43 16.72 -56.64
N GLU A 83 6.23 16.61 -57.18
CA GLU A 83 5.95 16.83 -58.59
C GLU A 83 5.12 18.12 -58.78
N SER A 84 5.58 19.02 -59.60
CA SER A 84 4.88 20.28 -59.87
C SER A 84 4.97 20.66 -61.36
N ALA A 85 3.91 21.25 -61.87
CA ALA A 85 3.92 21.80 -63.22
C ALA A 85 4.94 22.96 -63.33
N SER A 86 5.79 22.93 -64.33
CA SER A 86 6.72 24.02 -64.59
C SER A 86 6.03 25.14 -65.33
N TYR A 87 6.14 26.36 -64.81
CA TYR A 87 5.60 27.58 -65.42
C TYR A 87 6.69 28.45 -66.05
N SER A 88 7.95 28.00 -66.01
CA SER A 88 9.07 28.75 -66.50
C SER A 88 9.94 27.87 -67.44
N TRP A 89 10.33 28.46 -68.54
CA TRP A 89 11.27 27.83 -69.48
C TRP A 89 12.64 27.60 -68.82
N LEU A 90 12.98 28.31 -67.74
CA LEU A 90 14.19 28.15 -66.96
C LEU A 90 14.18 26.90 -66.07
N GLU A 91 13.01 26.40 -65.70
CA GLU A 91 12.89 25.22 -64.85
C GLU A 91 12.94 23.94 -65.69
N GLN A 92 12.03 23.72 -66.58
CA GLN A 92 11.92 22.66 -67.55
C GLN A 92 10.60 22.79 -68.32
N THR A 93 10.51 22.24 -69.54
CA THR A 93 9.21 22.11 -70.23
C THR A 93 8.48 20.88 -69.69
N GLY A 94 7.35 21.07 -68.98
CA GLY A 94 6.52 19.99 -68.44
C GLY A 94 6.47 19.93 -66.93
N THR A 95 6.94 18.87 -66.31
CA THR A 95 6.84 18.66 -64.87
C THR A 95 8.22 18.71 -64.20
N THR A 96 8.33 19.49 -63.13
CA THR A 96 9.52 19.48 -62.27
C THR A 96 9.33 18.46 -61.16
N ILE A 97 10.21 17.49 -61.06
CA ILE A 97 10.25 16.43 -60.03
C ILE A 97 11.47 16.68 -59.15
N THR A 98 11.24 16.72 -57.82
CA THR A 98 12.33 16.85 -56.87
C THR A 98 12.13 15.83 -55.76
N ASP A 99 13.13 14.93 -55.66
CA ASP A 99 13.18 13.89 -54.64
C ASP A 99 14.01 14.37 -53.46
N TYR A 100 13.47 14.19 -52.25
CA TYR A 100 14.11 14.53 -50.99
C TYR A 100 14.22 13.27 -50.14
N TYR A 101 15.44 13.00 -49.70
CA TYR A 101 15.73 11.96 -48.70
C TYR A 101 16.32 12.67 -47.49
N ASP A 102 15.51 12.79 -46.41
CA ASP A 102 15.91 13.47 -45.19
C ASP A 102 16.17 12.39 -44.11
N TYR A 103 17.27 12.56 -43.37
CA TYR A 103 17.58 11.71 -42.21
C TYR A 103 18.25 12.54 -41.14
N ASP A 104 17.77 12.38 -39.91
CA ASP A 104 18.24 13.13 -38.76
C ASP A 104 18.46 12.26 -37.53
N ALA A 105 19.35 12.71 -36.68
CA ALA A 105 19.56 12.18 -35.36
C ALA A 105 19.61 13.35 -34.37
N SER A 106 18.94 13.20 -33.24
CA SER A 106 18.90 14.26 -32.22
C SER A 106 18.99 13.73 -30.81
N VAL A 107 19.57 14.51 -29.92
CA VAL A 107 19.61 14.30 -28.47
C VAL A 107 19.02 15.55 -27.82
N SER A 108 17.98 15.37 -27.02
CA SER A 108 17.33 16.47 -26.30
C SER A 108 17.28 16.17 -24.82
N GLN A 109 17.60 17.15 -23.97
CA GLN A 109 17.60 17.01 -22.52
C GLN A 109 17.00 18.24 -21.85
N LEU A 110 16.03 17.98 -20.95
CA LEU A 110 15.49 18.98 -20.05
C LEU A 110 16.45 19.16 -18.86
N ILE A 111 16.75 20.41 -18.51
CA ILE A 111 17.57 20.74 -17.34
C ILE A 111 16.70 21.24 -16.17
N PRO A 112 17.19 21.14 -14.91
CA PRO A 112 16.39 21.49 -13.74
C PRO A 112 15.86 22.93 -13.69
N THR A 113 16.47 23.85 -14.39
CA THR A 113 16.01 25.25 -14.47
C THR A 113 14.79 25.43 -15.38
N GLY A 114 14.35 24.37 -16.08
CA GLY A 114 13.27 24.42 -17.08
C GLY A 114 13.78 24.60 -18.51
N GLY A 115 15.08 24.78 -18.70
CA GLY A 115 15.70 24.88 -20.01
C GLY A 115 15.79 23.53 -20.72
N THR A 116 15.84 23.56 -22.05
CA THR A 116 16.06 22.38 -22.89
C THR A 116 17.29 22.60 -23.75
N PHE A 117 18.18 21.64 -23.74
CA PHE A 117 19.32 21.56 -24.65
C PHE A 117 19.04 20.48 -25.70
N THR A 118 19.24 20.84 -26.99
CA THR A 118 19.08 19.91 -28.10
C THR A 118 20.31 19.97 -28.99
N ALA A 119 20.90 18.81 -29.25
CA ALA A 119 21.91 18.64 -30.29
C ALA A 119 21.30 17.78 -31.40
N SER A 120 21.37 18.28 -32.65
CA SER A 120 20.81 17.56 -33.80
C SER A 120 21.80 17.55 -34.97
N TRP A 121 21.82 16.42 -35.64
CA TRP A 121 22.54 16.21 -36.87
C TRP A 121 21.51 15.88 -37.96
N ILE A 122 21.33 16.86 -38.88
CA ILE A 122 20.26 16.86 -39.90
C ILE A 122 20.96 16.67 -41.25
N ASN A 123 20.53 15.70 -42.02
CA ASN A 123 21.09 15.40 -43.31
C ASN A 123 19.99 15.30 -44.34
N TYR A 124 20.31 15.70 -45.57
CA TYR A 124 19.43 15.53 -46.69
C TYR A 124 20.18 15.19 -47.97
N ARG A 125 19.49 14.50 -48.85
CA ARG A 125 19.83 14.35 -50.26
C ARG A 125 18.69 14.93 -51.08
N ASN A 126 18.99 15.85 -52.00
CA ASN A 126 18.01 16.41 -52.91
C ASN A 126 18.47 16.15 -54.34
N LYS A 127 17.60 15.56 -55.16
CA LYS A 127 17.79 15.32 -56.57
C LYS A 127 16.63 15.94 -57.34
N SER A 128 16.91 16.75 -58.34
CA SER A 128 15.90 17.36 -59.18
C SER A 128 16.18 17.20 -60.66
N ASN A 129 15.13 17.14 -61.47
CA ASN A 129 15.21 17.19 -62.93
C ASN A 129 15.18 18.63 -63.48
N SER A 130 15.17 19.66 -62.64
CA SER A 130 15.18 21.04 -63.03
C SER A 130 16.46 21.39 -63.84
N ARG A 131 16.33 22.25 -64.88
CA ARG A 131 17.46 22.70 -65.73
C ARG A 131 18.38 23.63 -64.94
N PHE A 132 19.58 23.81 -65.47
CA PHE A 132 20.59 24.75 -64.96
C PHE A 132 21.04 24.53 -63.52
N GLN A 133 20.87 23.29 -63.00
CA GLN A 133 21.41 22.93 -61.69
C GLN A 133 22.94 22.83 -61.75
N THR A 134 23.66 23.51 -60.84
CA THR A 134 25.09 23.43 -60.74
C THR A 134 25.58 22.28 -59.85
N VAL A 135 24.72 21.77 -58.96
CA VAL A 135 24.98 20.62 -58.09
C VAL A 135 23.74 19.73 -58.02
N ASN A 136 23.83 18.48 -58.51
CA ASN A 136 22.71 17.53 -58.55
C ASN A 136 23.22 16.08 -58.69
N PRO A 137 22.95 15.14 -57.73
CA PRO A 137 22.24 15.39 -56.47
C PRO A 137 23.05 16.27 -55.52
N ARG A 138 22.31 17.02 -54.68
CA ARG A 138 22.89 17.83 -53.61
C ARG A 138 22.76 17.10 -52.29
N TYR A 139 23.83 17.03 -51.51
CA TYR A 139 23.87 16.51 -50.16
C TYR A 139 24.08 17.67 -49.18
N GLY A 140 23.28 17.72 -48.13
CA GLY A 140 23.48 18.65 -47.03
C GLY A 140 23.63 17.89 -45.71
N SER A 141 24.49 18.41 -44.87
CA SER A 141 24.66 17.93 -43.48
C SER A 141 24.76 19.16 -42.58
N THR A 142 23.99 19.18 -41.50
CA THR A 142 23.99 20.29 -40.54
C THR A 142 24.11 19.77 -39.13
N LEU A 143 25.15 20.20 -38.42
CA LEU A 143 25.24 20.00 -36.98
C LEU A 143 24.67 21.25 -36.30
N ARG A 144 23.65 21.05 -35.45
CA ARG A 144 22.93 22.13 -34.77
C ARG A 144 22.90 21.89 -33.27
N PHE A 145 23.19 22.91 -32.50
CA PHE A 145 23.00 22.97 -31.05
C PHE A 145 21.97 24.07 -30.75
N GLU A 146 20.98 23.74 -29.98
CA GLU A 146 19.91 24.64 -29.58
C GLU A 146 19.71 24.60 -28.06
N PHE A 147 19.66 25.79 -27.47
CA PHE A 147 19.38 25.97 -26.06
C PHE A 147 18.18 26.89 -25.90
N ARG A 148 17.15 26.42 -25.18
CA ARG A 148 15.98 27.22 -24.85
C ARG A 148 15.81 27.25 -23.35
N GLN A 149 15.75 28.43 -22.75
CA GLN A 149 15.59 28.68 -21.34
C GLN A 149 14.37 29.57 -21.08
N PRO A 150 13.33 29.08 -20.46
CA PRO A 150 12.27 29.94 -19.94
C PRO A 150 12.84 30.82 -18.81
N LEU A 151 12.44 32.08 -18.76
CA LEU A 151 12.92 33.06 -17.78
C LEU A 151 11.86 33.52 -16.78
N LEU A 152 10.58 33.32 -17.07
CA LEU A 152 9.44 33.66 -16.20
C LEU A 152 8.56 32.44 -15.92
N ARG A 153 7.58 32.19 -16.78
CA ARG A 153 6.75 30.98 -16.69
C ARG A 153 7.62 29.76 -16.93
N ASP A 154 7.40 28.69 -16.15
CA ASP A 154 8.15 27.42 -16.19
C ASP A 154 9.65 27.55 -15.80
N PHE A 155 10.05 28.70 -15.25
CA PHE A 155 11.41 28.91 -14.77
C PHE A 155 11.61 28.41 -13.35
N GLY A 156 12.74 27.75 -13.16
CA GLY A 156 13.30 27.43 -11.85
C GLY A 156 13.04 25.99 -11.37
N PRO A 157 13.93 25.49 -10.49
CA PRO A 157 13.94 24.08 -10.09
C PRO A 157 12.66 23.64 -9.38
N LYS A 158 12.01 24.49 -8.58
CA LYS A 158 10.77 24.16 -7.87
C LYS A 158 9.62 23.91 -8.85
N VAL A 159 9.49 24.76 -9.86
CA VAL A 159 8.43 24.65 -10.87
C VAL A 159 8.67 23.45 -11.78
N THR A 160 9.88 23.33 -12.31
CA THR A 160 10.24 22.24 -13.23
C THR A 160 10.19 20.87 -12.56
N ARG A 161 10.51 20.79 -11.26
CA ARG A 161 10.51 19.54 -10.48
C ARG A 161 9.23 19.31 -9.69
N ASN A 162 8.18 20.14 -9.90
CA ASN A 162 6.95 20.05 -9.12
C ASN A 162 6.37 18.62 -9.08
N ASN A 163 6.25 17.97 -10.24
CA ASN A 163 5.73 16.60 -10.30
C ASN A 163 6.62 15.59 -9.54
N ILE A 164 7.93 15.78 -9.52
CA ILE A 164 8.84 14.92 -8.73
C ILE A 164 8.60 15.14 -7.25
N LEU A 165 8.46 16.39 -6.80
CA LEU A 165 8.21 16.73 -5.40
C LEU A 165 6.85 16.21 -4.93
N VAL A 166 5.83 16.31 -5.77
CA VAL A 166 4.51 15.71 -5.50
C VAL A 166 4.62 14.19 -5.39
N SER A 167 5.25 13.52 -6.36
CA SER A 167 5.44 12.06 -6.31
C SER A 167 6.29 11.62 -5.10
N GLN A 168 7.25 12.43 -4.64
CA GLN A 168 8.01 12.16 -3.41
C GLN A 168 7.13 12.27 -2.16
N ASN A 169 6.24 13.26 -2.10
CA ASN A 169 5.26 13.38 -1.03
C ASN A 169 4.27 12.20 -1.04
N ASP A 170 3.85 11.74 -2.23
CA ASP A 170 2.98 10.56 -2.36
C ASP A 170 3.69 9.28 -1.90
N TYR A 171 5.01 9.16 -2.16
CA TYR A 171 5.83 8.08 -1.64
C TYR A 171 5.89 8.10 -0.10
N GLU A 172 6.23 9.24 0.51
CA GLU A 172 6.26 9.42 1.96
C GLU A 172 4.89 9.13 2.60
N LYS A 173 3.81 9.54 1.95
CA LYS A 173 2.45 9.25 2.39
C LYS A 173 2.13 7.76 2.34
N SER A 174 2.58 7.04 1.31
CA SER A 174 2.35 5.60 1.18
C SER A 174 3.06 4.79 2.27
N GLU A 175 4.24 5.24 2.75
CA GLU A 175 4.93 4.65 3.90
C GLU A 175 4.13 4.87 5.19
N ILE A 176 3.54 6.06 5.37
CA ILE A 176 2.69 6.38 6.52
C ILE A 176 1.37 5.57 6.48
N ASP A 177 0.79 5.39 5.31
CA ASP A 177 -0.44 4.59 5.14
C ASP A 177 -0.17 3.10 5.44
N LEU A 178 1.05 2.61 5.16
CA LEU A 178 1.50 1.28 5.58
C LEU A 178 1.64 1.20 7.11
N GLU A 179 2.26 2.21 7.76
CA GLU A 179 2.36 2.31 9.22
C GLU A 179 0.98 2.23 9.88
N LYS A 180 0.01 2.99 9.34
CA LYS A 180 -1.39 2.96 9.78
C LYS A 180 -2.00 1.58 9.65
N THR A 181 -1.87 0.96 8.48
CA THR A 181 -2.45 -0.38 8.22
C THR A 181 -1.87 -1.43 9.18
N ILE A 182 -0.57 -1.39 9.46
CA ILE A 182 0.06 -2.28 10.43
C ILE A 182 -0.54 -2.06 11.82
N ALA A 183 -0.71 -0.80 12.27
CA ALA A 183 -1.32 -0.49 13.56
C ALA A 183 -2.77 -0.98 13.65
N ASP A 184 -3.56 -0.82 12.59
CA ASP A 184 -4.94 -1.30 12.50
C ASP A 184 -5.01 -2.83 12.59
N VAL A 185 -4.11 -3.53 11.90
CA VAL A 185 -4.03 -5.00 11.94
C VAL A 185 -3.60 -5.50 13.31
N ILE A 186 -2.61 -4.87 13.96
CA ILE A 186 -2.19 -5.21 15.33
C ILE A 186 -3.37 -5.14 16.28
N TYR A 187 -4.11 -4.03 16.28
CA TYR A 187 -5.30 -3.87 17.13
C TYR A 187 -6.36 -4.94 16.84
N THR A 188 -6.62 -5.23 15.57
CA THR A 188 -7.61 -6.25 15.17
C THR A 188 -7.23 -7.65 15.65
N VAL A 189 -5.93 -7.97 15.61
CA VAL A 189 -5.40 -9.23 16.15
C VAL A 189 -5.55 -9.29 17.66
N GLU A 190 -5.18 -8.23 18.39
CA GLU A 190 -5.30 -8.15 19.84
C GLU A 190 -6.76 -8.32 20.29
N GLU A 191 -7.69 -7.63 19.65
CA GLU A 191 -9.12 -7.76 19.92
C GLU A 191 -9.62 -9.19 19.71
N ALA A 192 -9.27 -9.81 18.57
CA ALA A 192 -9.69 -11.18 18.25
C ALA A 192 -9.05 -12.21 19.19
N TYR A 193 -7.78 -12.04 19.54
CA TYR A 193 -7.05 -12.91 20.46
C TYR A 193 -7.67 -12.90 21.86
N TRP A 194 -7.90 -11.73 22.42
CA TRP A 194 -8.47 -11.59 23.76
C TRP A 194 -9.94 -12.02 23.81
N ASN A 195 -10.72 -11.85 22.74
CA ASN A 195 -12.07 -12.39 22.66
C ASN A 195 -12.05 -13.93 22.59
N LEU A 196 -11.04 -14.55 21.95
CA LEU A 196 -10.88 -16.01 21.98
C LEU A 196 -10.52 -16.49 23.39
N VAL A 197 -9.59 -15.81 24.09
CA VAL A 197 -9.28 -16.10 25.50
C VAL A 197 -10.54 -16.05 26.36
N TYR A 198 -11.33 -14.96 26.22
CA TYR A 198 -12.60 -14.82 26.94
C TYR A 198 -13.55 -15.99 26.65
N SER A 199 -13.77 -16.34 25.39
CA SER A 199 -14.74 -17.39 25.05
C SER A 199 -14.33 -18.78 25.58
N GLN A 200 -13.02 -19.10 25.57
CA GLN A 200 -12.51 -20.36 26.13
C GLN A 200 -12.64 -20.40 27.65
N GLU A 201 -12.32 -19.32 28.36
CA GLU A 201 -12.47 -19.25 29.81
C GLU A 201 -13.97 -19.25 30.22
N ASN A 202 -14.83 -18.56 29.47
CA ASN A 202 -16.28 -18.60 29.65
C ASN A 202 -16.81 -20.04 29.53
N LEU A 203 -16.37 -20.79 28.52
CA LEU A 203 -16.74 -22.23 28.36
C LEU A 203 -16.30 -23.04 29.57
N LYS A 204 -15.09 -22.86 30.09
CA LYS A 204 -14.60 -23.54 31.30
C LYS A 204 -15.48 -23.25 32.51
N VAL A 205 -15.86 -21.98 32.74
CA VAL A 205 -16.73 -21.58 33.84
C VAL A 205 -18.09 -22.25 33.72
N ARG A 206 -18.68 -22.32 32.51
CA ARG A 206 -19.97 -22.99 32.27
C ARG A 206 -19.88 -24.50 32.47
N GLN A 207 -18.79 -25.14 32.04
CA GLN A 207 -18.54 -26.57 32.28
C GLN A 207 -18.45 -26.89 33.80
N GLN A 208 -17.74 -26.03 34.55
CA GLN A 208 -17.68 -26.15 36.01
C GLN A 208 -19.05 -25.98 36.65
N SER A 209 -19.84 -25.00 36.16
CA SER A 209 -21.21 -24.78 36.64
C SER A 209 -22.12 -25.97 36.37
N LEU A 210 -22.05 -26.58 35.17
CA LEU A 210 -22.79 -27.79 34.85
C LEU A 210 -22.44 -28.95 35.80
N LYS A 211 -21.14 -29.16 36.06
CA LYS A 211 -20.67 -30.19 36.97
C LYS A 211 -21.27 -30.03 38.37
N LEU A 212 -21.27 -28.80 38.89
CA LEU A 212 -21.89 -28.52 40.20
C LEU A 212 -23.39 -28.82 40.22
N ALA A 213 -24.12 -28.54 39.14
CA ALA A 213 -25.54 -28.86 39.05
C ALA A 213 -25.78 -30.39 38.95
N GLN A 214 -24.96 -31.11 38.19
CA GLN A 214 -25.02 -32.58 38.10
C GLN A 214 -24.71 -33.26 39.44
N ASP A 215 -23.71 -32.75 40.17
CA ASP A 215 -23.35 -33.25 41.52
C ASP A 215 -24.52 -33.05 42.51
N LEU A 216 -25.21 -31.90 42.43
CA LEU A 216 -26.38 -31.64 43.25
C LEU A 216 -27.58 -32.54 42.85
N LEU A 217 -27.84 -32.71 41.55
CA LEU A 217 -28.87 -33.64 41.05
C LEU A 217 -28.64 -35.07 41.57
N ALA A 218 -27.41 -35.56 41.52
CA ALA A 218 -27.06 -36.88 42.03
C ALA A 218 -27.27 -37.00 43.55
N LYS A 219 -27.01 -35.94 44.31
CA LYS A 219 -27.33 -35.90 45.75
C LYS A 219 -28.83 -35.91 45.99
N ASN A 220 -29.61 -35.12 45.25
CA ASN A 220 -31.06 -35.06 45.36
C ASN A 220 -31.72 -36.43 45.05
N GLN A 221 -31.25 -37.11 44.01
CA GLN A 221 -31.73 -38.45 43.66
C GLN A 221 -31.57 -39.42 44.83
N ARG A 222 -30.38 -39.48 45.45
CA ARG A 222 -30.12 -40.33 46.61
C ARG A 222 -30.99 -39.96 47.83
N ALA A 223 -31.19 -38.64 48.05
CA ALA A 223 -32.01 -38.17 49.18
C ALA A 223 -33.49 -38.49 48.99
N VAL A 224 -33.99 -38.48 47.76
CA VAL A 224 -35.36 -38.95 47.45
C VAL A 224 -35.50 -40.47 47.60
N GLU A 225 -34.50 -41.26 47.16
CA GLU A 225 -34.50 -42.72 47.31
C GLU A 225 -34.59 -43.16 48.77
N VAL A 226 -33.90 -42.41 49.67
CA VAL A 226 -33.96 -42.69 51.11
C VAL A 226 -35.14 -41.99 51.83
N GLY A 227 -36.02 -41.30 51.09
CA GLY A 227 -37.23 -40.66 51.60
C GLY A 227 -37.02 -39.34 52.37
N THR A 228 -35.83 -38.69 52.28
CA THR A 228 -35.53 -37.48 53.01
C THR A 228 -35.77 -36.18 52.18
N LEU A 229 -36.13 -36.33 50.87
CA LEU A 229 -36.40 -35.22 49.97
C LEU A 229 -37.61 -35.46 49.10
N ALA A 230 -38.39 -34.44 48.75
CA ALA A 230 -39.55 -34.56 47.88
C ALA A 230 -39.14 -34.79 46.41
N PRO A 231 -39.89 -35.70 45.65
CA PRO A 231 -39.54 -35.94 44.23
C PRO A 231 -39.51 -34.75 43.31
N ILE A 232 -40.23 -33.67 43.63
CA ILE A 232 -40.25 -32.41 42.86
C ILE A 232 -38.86 -31.73 42.79
N GLU A 233 -38.00 -31.95 43.78
CA GLU A 233 -36.64 -31.40 43.82
C GLU A 233 -35.71 -32.03 42.76
N ILE A 234 -36.00 -33.27 42.33
CA ILE A 234 -35.28 -33.90 41.21
C ILE A 234 -35.65 -33.20 39.92
N LEU A 235 -36.92 -32.87 39.68
CA LEU A 235 -37.35 -32.16 38.45
C LEU A 235 -36.74 -30.80 38.36
N SER A 236 -36.67 -30.05 39.46
CA SER A 236 -36.02 -28.73 39.53
C SER A 236 -34.53 -28.80 39.18
N ALA A 237 -33.80 -29.77 39.73
CA ALA A 237 -32.39 -29.98 39.43
C ALA A 237 -32.14 -30.45 37.98
N GLN A 238 -33.01 -31.31 37.45
CA GLN A 238 -32.94 -31.75 36.05
C GLN A 238 -33.16 -30.58 35.08
N ALA A 239 -34.12 -29.69 35.35
CA ALA A 239 -34.38 -28.51 34.55
C ALA A 239 -33.17 -27.57 34.52
N GLU A 240 -32.49 -27.38 35.67
CA GLU A 240 -31.29 -26.57 35.76
C GLU A 240 -30.10 -27.20 35.00
N VAL A 241 -29.91 -28.54 35.08
CA VAL A 241 -28.89 -29.25 34.31
C VAL A 241 -29.11 -29.05 32.80
N ALA A 242 -30.36 -29.26 32.34
CA ALA A 242 -30.70 -29.07 30.93
C ALA A 242 -30.45 -27.63 30.45
N THR A 243 -30.74 -26.62 31.28
CA THR A 243 -30.46 -25.21 30.99
C THR A 243 -28.95 -24.97 30.85
N ARG A 244 -28.13 -25.52 31.75
CA ARG A 244 -26.65 -25.35 31.70
C ARG A 244 -26.02 -26.11 30.54
N GLU A 245 -26.59 -27.24 30.12
CA GLU A 245 -26.18 -27.96 28.90
C GLU A 245 -26.42 -27.08 27.63
N ALA A 246 -27.58 -26.44 27.54
CA ALA A 246 -27.88 -25.52 26.45
C ALA A 246 -26.92 -24.32 26.44
N ASP A 247 -26.56 -23.81 27.61
CA ASP A 247 -25.57 -22.72 27.77
C ASP A 247 -24.18 -23.12 27.29
N ILE A 248 -23.76 -24.37 27.51
CA ILE A 248 -22.49 -24.91 27.04
C ILE A 248 -22.45 -24.95 25.51
N LEU A 249 -23.53 -25.45 24.87
CA LEU A 249 -23.61 -25.49 23.40
C LEU A 249 -23.43 -24.09 22.77
N SER A 250 -24.05 -23.09 23.41
CA SER A 250 -23.88 -21.69 22.98
C SER A 250 -22.44 -21.20 23.16
N ALA A 251 -21.80 -21.53 24.28
CA ALA A 251 -20.39 -21.15 24.53
C ALA A 251 -19.40 -21.88 23.60
N GLU A 252 -19.65 -23.14 23.27
CA GLU A 252 -18.86 -23.91 22.31
C GLU A 252 -18.94 -23.30 20.90
N ALA A 253 -20.13 -22.86 20.48
CA ALA A 253 -20.29 -22.15 19.21
C ALA A 253 -19.55 -20.83 19.21
N GLU A 254 -19.54 -20.06 20.31
CA GLU A 254 -18.80 -18.80 20.45
C GLU A 254 -17.28 -19.03 20.36
N VAL A 255 -16.74 -20.08 20.98
CA VAL A 255 -15.33 -20.46 20.86
C VAL A 255 -14.97 -20.72 19.40
N LYS A 256 -15.74 -21.56 18.70
CA LYS A 256 -15.50 -21.88 17.29
C LYS A 256 -15.54 -20.62 16.40
N ASN A 257 -16.52 -19.75 16.61
CA ASN A 257 -16.64 -18.50 15.85
C ASN A 257 -15.41 -17.58 16.06
N ASN A 258 -14.94 -17.45 17.31
CA ASN A 258 -13.75 -16.66 17.62
C ASN A 258 -12.46 -17.30 17.08
N GLU A 259 -12.35 -18.64 17.11
CA GLU A 259 -11.26 -19.36 16.45
C GLU A 259 -11.24 -19.10 14.95
N ASP A 260 -12.38 -19.20 14.27
CA ASP A 260 -12.48 -18.97 12.82
C ASP A 260 -12.18 -17.52 12.46
N ARG A 261 -12.63 -16.57 13.28
CA ARG A 261 -12.26 -15.15 13.13
C ARG A 261 -10.75 -14.96 13.21
N LEU A 262 -10.10 -15.55 14.22
CA LEU A 262 -8.65 -15.43 14.39
C LEU A 262 -7.88 -16.14 13.27
N ARG A 263 -8.31 -17.34 12.83
CA ARG A 263 -7.74 -18.05 11.67
C ARG A 263 -7.77 -17.20 10.40
N THR A 264 -8.91 -16.53 10.17
CA THR A 264 -9.09 -15.64 9.01
C THR A 264 -8.16 -14.44 9.07
N ILE A 265 -7.98 -13.82 10.24
CA ILE A 265 -7.10 -12.66 10.44
C ILE A 265 -5.62 -13.05 10.23
N ILE A 266 -5.19 -14.19 10.78
CA ILE A 266 -3.83 -14.73 10.62
C ILE A 266 -3.58 -15.17 9.17
N ASN A 267 -4.64 -15.48 8.42
CA ASN A 267 -4.58 -16.03 7.07
C ASN A 267 -3.71 -17.30 7.02
N LEU A 268 -4.15 -18.32 7.79
CA LEU A 268 -3.50 -19.63 7.81
C LEU A 268 -3.49 -20.26 6.42
N SER A 269 -2.49 -21.09 6.13
CA SER A 269 -2.40 -21.80 4.86
C SER A 269 -3.63 -22.71 4.64
N ALA A 270 -3.95 -23.01 3.37
CA ALA A 270 -5.11 -23.84 3.03
C ALA A 270 -5.07 -25.23 3.72
N ASP A 271 -3.89 -25.77 3.96
CA ASP A 271 -3.71 -27.04 4.65
C ASP A 271 -3.92 -26.93 6.17
N GLU A 272 -3.49 -25.83 6.79
CA GLU A 272 -3.75 -25.53 8.20
C GLU A 272 -5.23 -25.23 8.43
N MET A 273 -5.88 -24.51 7.50
CA MET A 273 -7.33 -24.26 7.52
C MET A 273 -8.14 -25.57 7.43
N LYS A 274 -7.76 -26.48 6.52
CA LYS A 274 -8.41 -27.80 6.37
C LYS A 274 -8.28 -28.68 7.60
N ARG A 275 -7.14 -28.60 8.30
CA ARG A 275 -6.91 -29.36 9.54
C ARG A 275 -7.77 -28.87 10.70
N ALA A 276 -8.24 -27.62 10.64
CA ALA A 276 -9.10 -26.97 11.65
C ALA A 276 -8.60 -27.19 13.10
N LEU A 277 -7.27 -27.12 13.32
CA LEU A 277 -6.67 -27.36 14.62
C LEU A 277 -7.20 -26.35 15.64
N PRO A 278 -7.62 -26.78 16.84
CA PRO A 278 -8.02 -25.86 17.89
C PRO A 278 -6.89 -24.90 18.23
N ILE A 279 -7.19 -23.61 18.32
CA ILE A 279 -6.21 -22.59 18.72
C ILE A 279 -6.24 -22.49 20.24
N LYS A 280 -5.05 -22.65 20.85
CA LYS A 280 -4.88 -22.48 22.30
C LYS A 280 -4.05 -21.22 22.56
N PRO A 281 -4.66 -20.11 22.99
CA PRO A 281 -3.94 -18.96 23.50
C PRO A 281 -3.10 -19.35 24.73
N LEU A 282 -1.89 -18.81 24.81
CA LEU A 282 -0.97 -19.07 25.92
C LEU A 282 -0.91 -17.94 26.95
N ASP A 283 -1.33 -16.75 26.55
CA ASP A 283 -1.27 -15.57 27.42
C ASP A 283 -2.54 -15.45 28.25
N GLU A 284 -2.37 -14.97 29.47
CA GLU A 284 -3.46 -14.58 30.34
C GLU A 284 -3.62 -13.04 30.33
N PRO A 285 -4.87 -12.52 30.37
CA PRO A 285 -5.07 -11.08 30.39
C PRO A 285 -4.57 -10.50 31.72
N LYS A 286 -3.64 -9.53 31.61
CA LYS A 286 -3.07 -8.87 32.78
C LYS A 286 -3.98 -7.73 33.24
N PHE A 287 -4.14 -7.65 34.56
CA PHE A 287 -4.84 -6.55 35.22
C PHE A 287 -3.88 -5.83 36.15
N GLU A 288 -3.31 -4.75 35.65
CA GLU A 288 -2.40 -3.87 36.40
C GLU A 288 -2.96 -2.44 36.35
N GLU A 289 -2.87 -1.72 37.45
CA GLU A 289 -3.24 -0.32 37.47
C GLU A 289 -2.26 0.50 36.65
N ARG A 290 -2.77 1.21 35.66
CA ARG A 290 -1.99 2.14 34.85
C ARG A 290 -2.69 3.50 34.86
N GLN A 291 -2.12 4.45 35.59
CA GLN A 291 -2.57 5.84 35.51
C GLN A 291 -2.16 6.43 34.18
N ILE A 292 -3.12 6.99 33.46
CA ILE A 292 -2.91 7.57 32.14
C ILE A 292 -3.28 9.04 32.23
N ASP A 293 -2.29 9.92 32.00
CA ASP A 293 -2.53 11.34 31.88
C ASP A 293 -3.08 11.65 30.47
N VAL A 294 -4.23 12.35 30.43
CA VAL A 294 -4.90 12.74 29.18
C VAL A 294 -4.01 13.66 28.36
N ASP A 295 -3.28 14.58 28.98
CA ASP A 295 -2.45 15.56 28.29
C ASP A 295 -1.21 14.90 27.68
N GLU A 296 -0.57 13.96 28.40
CA GLU A 296 0.53 13.15 27.86
C GLU A 296 0.06 12.27 26.70
N ALA A 297 -1.10 11.62 26.83
CA ALA A 297 -1.68 10.80 25.78
C ALA A 297 -2.02 11.63 24.53
N LEU A 298 -2.52 12.86 24.71
CA LEU A 298 -2.81 13.78 23.61
C LEU A 298 -1.53 14.23 22.90
N LEU A 299 -0.49 14.60 23.64
CA LEU A 299 0.80 14.98 23.06
C LEU A 299 1.40 13.82 22.24
N ALA A 300 1.37 12.61 22.80
CA ALA A 300 1.82 11.42 22.08
C ALA A 300 1.03 11.18 20.79
N ALA A 301 -0.29 11.37 20.81
CA ALA A 301 -1.14 11.23 19.63
C ALA A 301 -0.83 12.30 18.56
N MET A 302 -0.66 13.56 18.95
CA MET A 302 -0.36 14.66 18.03
C MET A 302 1.00 14.48 17.32
N GLU A 303 1.94 13.80 17.97
CA GLU A 303 3.27 13.51 17.41
C GLU A 303 3.30 12.24 16.54
N ASN A 304 2.64 11.16 17.00
CA ASN A 304 2.84 9.84 16.41
C ASN A 304 1.75 9.42 15.42
N ARG A 305 0.55 10.00 15.46
CA ARG A 305 -0.59 9.57 14.61
C ARG A 305 -0.28 9.63 13.11
N PRO A 306 -0.37 8.49 12.39
CA PRO A 306 -0.13 8.45 10.94
C PRO A 306 -1.07 9.36 10.16
N GLU A 307 -2.33 9.50 10.57
CA GLU A 307 -3.31 10.35 9.88
C GLU A 307 -2.91 11.82 9.89
N LEU A 308 -2.33 12.33 11.00
CA LEU A 308 -1.85 13.71 11.05
C LEU A 308 -0.61 13.92 10.19
N LYS A 309 0.31 12.94 10.19
CA LYS A 309 1.50 12.97 9.33
C LYS A 309 1.09 13.00 7.85
N SER A 310 0.15 12.15 7.44
CA SER A 310 -0.40 12.10 6.08
C SER A 310 -1.04 13.43 5.67
N LEU A 311 -1.90 14.03 6.51
CA LEU A 311 -2.54 15.32 6.23
C LEU A 311 -1.54 16.49 6.17
N LYS A 312 -0.46 16.47 6.95
CA LYS A 312 0.62 17.46 6.86
C LYS A 312 1.35 17.36 5.52
N ILE A 313 1.55 16.14 5.00
CA ILE A 313 2.11 15.93 3.67
C ILE A 313 1.15 16.40 2.57
N ASP A 314 -0.15 16.11 2.72
CA ASP A 314 -1.17 16.62 1.78
C ASP A 314 -1.15 18.16 1.74
N LEU A 315 -1.07 18.83 2.90
CA LEU A 315 -0.95 20.30 2.96
C LEU A 315 0.30 20.80 2.25
N LYS A 316 1.45 20.14 2.44
CA LYS A 316 2.72 20.43 1.73
C LYS A 316 2.58 20.25 0.22
N THR A 317 1.86 19.21 -0.22
CA THR A 317 1.57 18.98 -1.65
C THR A 317 0.69 20.08 -2.24
N GLN A 318 -0.34 20.53 -1.51
CA GLN A 318 -1.17 21.63 -1.98
C GLN A 318 -0.40 22.96 -2.02
N ASP A 319 0.53 23.21 -1.08
CA ASP A 319 1.42 24.39 -1.14
C ASP A 319 2.29 24.38 -2.39
N LEU A 320 2.88 23.22 -2.76
CA LEU A 320 3.61 23.07 -4.02
C LEU A 320 2.72 23.41 -5.24
N ASN A 321 1.47 22.93 -5.25
CA ASN A 321 0.52 23.19 -6.33
C ASN A 321 0.11 24.67 -6.42
N VAL A 322 -0.05 25.36 -5.28
CA VAL A 322 -0.29 26.82 -5.24
C VAL A 322 0.92 27.56 -5.83
N GLY A 323 2.13 27.18 -5.43
CA GLY A 323 3.37 27.77 -5.98
C GLY A 323 3.51 27.55 -7.48
N TYR A 324 3.22 26.33 -7.95
CA TYR A 324 3.25 26.01 -9.38
C TYR A 324 2.21 26.81 -10.17
N THR A 325 0.96 26.80 -9.74
CA THR A 325 -0.13 27.53 -10.44
C THR A 325 0.08 29.04 -10.39
N LYS A 326 0.72 29.59 -9.34
CA LYS A 326 1.14 31.01 -9.30
C LYS A 326 2.16 31.32 -10.38
N ASN A 327 3.15 30.45 -10.61
CA ASN A 327 4.12 30.62 -11.69
C ASN A 327 3.45 30.59 -13.07
N GLN A 328 2.41 29.76 -13.24
CA GLN A 328 1.66 29.64 -14.49
C GLN A 328 0.86 30.90 -14.86
N LEU A 329 0.70 31.86 -13.94
CA LEU A 329 0.09 33.18 -14.22
C LEU A 329 1.06 34.14 -14.92
N LEU A 330 2.36 33.85 -14.91
CA LEU A 330 3.39 34.71 -15.52
C LEU A 330 3.35 34.59 -17.05
N PRO A 331 3.71 35.68 -17.78
CA PRO A 331 3.98 35.59 -19.19
C PRO A 331 5.10 34.59 -19.47
N ARG A 332 5.14 34.02 -20.64
CA ARG A 332 6.21 33.13 -21.08
C ARG A 332 7.28 33.99 -21.77
N LEU A 333 8.44 34.07 -21.18
CA LEU A 333 9.63 34.72 -21.75
C LEU A 333 10.70 33.64 -21.91
N ASP A 334 11.00 33.30 -23.17
CA ASP A 334 11.99 32.30 -23.51
C ASP A 334 13.25 32.98 -24.10
N LEU A 335 14.39 32.64 -23.55
CA LEU A 335 15.68 32.86 -24.18
C LEU A 335 15.99 31.67 -25.08
N THR A 336 16.22 31.91 -26.36
CA THR A 336 16.66 30.89 -27.32
C THR A 336 18.07 31.23 -27.81
N ALA A 337 18.95 30.27 -27.83
CA ALA A 337 20.26 30.38 -28.43
C ALA A 337 20.49 29.18 -29.33
N SER A 338 20.94 29.43 -30.55
CA SER A 338 21.31 28.35 -31.46
C SER A 338 22.66 28.59 -32.10
N TYR A 339 23.38 27.50 -32.32
CA TYR A 339 24.60 27.45 -33.10
C TYR A 339 24.50 26.29 -34.08
N TYR A 340 24.79 26.56 -35.36
CA TYR A 340 24.77 25.50 -36.36
C TYR A 340 25.83 25.70 -37.43
N SER A 341 26.34 24.58 -37.95
CA SER A 341 27.28 24.55 -39.07
C SER A 341 26.70 23.68 -40.19
N PRO A 342 26.29 24.28 -41.31
CA PRO A 342 25.88 23.50 -42.47
C PRO A 342 27.13 23.10 -43.30
N GLY A 343 27.05 21.91 -43.89
CA GLY A 343 27.96 21.44 -44.93
C GLY A 343 27.16 21.10 -46.18
N ILE A 344 27.67 21.40 -47.33
CA ILE A 344 27.03 21.10 -48.61
C ILE A 344 28.06 20.44 -49.53
N SER A 345 27.63 19.34 -50.18
CA SER A 345 28.37 18.62 -51.22
C SER A 345 27.42 18.14 -52.28
N GLY A 346 27.92 17.55 -53.34
CA GLY A 346 27.11 16.93 -54.39
C GLY A 346 27.87 16.93 -55.74
N ASP A 347 27.25 16.27 -56.69
CA ASP A 347 27.84 16.13 -58.03
C ASP A 347 27.74 17.50 -58.74
N ARG A 348 28.92 18.12 -59.00
CA ARG A 348 29.01 19.39 -59.71
C ARG A 348 28.91 19.16 -61.22
N ILE A 349 27.87 19.74 -61.80
CA ILE A 349 27.65 19.69 -63.26
C ILE A 349 28.50 20.76 -63.92
N ILE A 350 29.31 20.38 -64.92
CA ILE A 350 30.12 21.27 -65.74
C ILE A 350 29.40 21.49 -67.07
N TYR A 351 29.08 22.75 -67.35
CA TYR A 351 28.44 23.16 -68.57
C TYR A 351 29.45 23.69 -69.59
N LEU A 352 29.09 23.69 -70.85
CA LEU A 352 29.88 24.26 -71.94
C LEU A 352 30.15 25.75 -71.64
N ASP A 353 31.42 26.19 -71.76
CA ASP A 353 31.88 27.51 -71.44
C ASP A 353 31.60 27.99 -69.98
N ASP A 354 31.48 27.02 -69.07
CA ASP A 354 31.10 27.20 -67.67
C ASP A 354 29.77 27.98 -67.50
N ASN A 355 28.93 27.95 -68.52
CA ASN A 355 27.65 28.69 -68.56
C ASN A 355 26.45 27.72 -68.49
N PRO A 356 25.75 27.61 -67.39
CA PRO A 356 24.57 26.76 -67.24
C PRO A 356 23.46 27.03 -68.25
N LEU A 357 23.33 28.24 -68.75
CA LEU A 357 22.28 28.64 -69.72
C LEU A 357 22.48 27.98 -71.09
N THR A 358 23.67 27.45 -71.42
CA THR A 358 23.87 26.67 -72.62
C THR A 358 23.05 25.36 -72.61
N GLY A 359 22.73 24.84 -71.43
CA GLY A 359 22.07 23.55 -71.25
C GLY A 359 22.93 22.33 -71.69
N VAL A 360 24.16 22.54 -72.14
CA VAL A 360 25.06 21.48 -72.62
C VAL A 360 25.99 21.06 -71.50
N ILE A 361 25.83 19.85 -71.03
CA ILE A 361 26.66 19.26 -69.99
C ILE A 361 27.86 18.60 -70.64
N ILE A 362 29.09 19.06 -70.27
CA ILE A 362 30.35 18.52 -70.78
C ILE A 362 31.07 17.61 -69.77
N GLY A 363 30.63 17.61 -68.50
CA GLY A 363 31.19 16.73 -67.47
C GLY A 363 30.46 16.83 -66.15
N VAL A 364 30.74 15.90 -65.23
CA VAL A 364 30.27 15.88 -63.86
C VAL A 364 31.44 15.55 -62.94
N VAL A 365 31.64 16.37 -61.92
CA VAL A 365 32.64 16.13 -60.85
C VAL A 365 31.92 15.60 -59.64
N PRO A 366 32.14 14.33 -59.28
CA PRO A 366 31.48 13.73 -58.10
C PRO A 366 31.85 14.46 -56.82
N GLY A 367 30.84 14.70 -55.98
CA GLY A 367 31.01 15.24 -54.63
C GLY A 367 30.29 14.34 -53.62
N PRO A 368 31.01 13.50 -52.86
CA PRO A 368 30.40 12.56 -51.94
C PRO A 368 29.75 13.24 -50.77
N ALA A 369 28.67 12.65 -50.22
CA ALA A 369 27.95 13.14 -49.04
C ALA A 369 28.85 13.30 -47.79
N THR A 370 29.95 12.53 -47.72
CA THR A 370 30.92 12.60 -46.62
C THR A 370 31.63 13.97 -46.54
N ASP A 371 31.74 14.73 -47.64
CA ASP A 371 32.37 16.04 -47.61
C ASP A 371 31.42 17.09 -46.98
N ALA A 372 30.12 16.98 -47.20
CA ALA A 372 29.12 17.76 -46.46
C ALA A 372 29.16 17.45 -44.95
N MET A 373 29.32 16.18 -44.57
CA MET A 373 29.46 15.76 -43.17
C MET A 373 30.74 16.33 -42.55
N LYS A 374 31.89 16.25 -43.23
CA LYS A 374 33.17 16.80 -42.74
C LYS A 374 33.07 18.31 -42.53
N ASP A 375 32.46 19.04 -43.45
CA ASP A 375 32.28 20.50 -43.32
C ASP A 375 31.40 20.84 -42.10
N ALA A 376 30.35 20.08 -41.87
CA ALA A 376 29.44 20.27 -40.72
C ALA A 376 30.16 19.98 -39.39
N PHE A 377 30.83 18.82 -39.25
CA PHE A 377 31.51 18.41 -38.01
C PHE A 377 32.79 19.24 -37.74
N ASN A 378 33.48 19.72 -38.75
CA ASN A 378 34.62 20.64 -38.61
C ASN A 378 34.19 22.10 -38.30
N LEU A 379 32.86 22.33 -38.15
CA LEU A 379 32.30 23.65 -37.88
C LEU A 379 32.80 24.72 -38.86
N LYS A 380 32.92 24.37 -40.12
CA LYS A 380 33.49 25.24 -41.18
C LYS A 380 32.70 26.54 -41.35
N TYR A 381 31.38 26.45 -41.29
CA TYR A 381 30.48 27.59 -41.43
C TYR A 381 29.83 27.88 -40.08
N LYS A 382 30.10 29.05 -39.51
CA LYS A 382 29.67 29.43 -38.15
C LYS A 382 28.41 30.30 -38.23
N ASN A 383 27.29 29.71 -37.90
CA ASN A 383 26.02 30.44 -37.81
C ASN A 383 25.54 30.38 -36.36
N TRP A 384 25.08 31.50 -35.83
CA TRP A 384 24.54 31.57 -34.50
C TRP A 384 23.35 32.54 -34.45
N SER A 385 22.42 32.28 -33.54
CA SER A 385 21.37 33.23 -33.22
C SER A 385 21.08 33.22 -31.73
N VAL A 386 20.73 34.38 -31.20
CA VAL A 386 20.19 34.55 -29.86
C VAL A 386 18.94 35.40 -29.98
N GLY A 387 17.86 34.93 -29.37
CA GLY A 387 16.56 35.57 -29.43
C GLY A 387 15.82 35.53 -28.09
N LEU A 388 14.92 36.47 -27.89
CA LEU A 388 13.96 36.50 -26.81
C LEU A 388 12.56 36.47 -27.41
N THR A 389 11.74 35.50 -26.93
CA THR A 389 10.35 35.40 -27.36
C THR A 389 9.45 35.62 -26.15
N LEU A 390 8.55 36.60 -26.24
CA LEU A 390 7.59 36.93 -25.20
C LEU A 390 6.19 36.54 -25.67
N ASP A 391 5.57 35.58 -24.99
CA ASP A 391 4.19 35.17 -25.20
C ASP A 391 3.33 35.61 -24.01
N ILE A 392 2.37 36.49 -24.26
CA ILE A 392 1.42 36.94 -23.24
C ILE A 392 0.08 36.27 -23.52
N PRO A 393 -0.33 35.26 -22.69
CA PRO A 393 -1.60 34.59 -22.92
C PRO A 393 -2.75 35.54 -22.57
N LEU A 394 -3.53 35.95 -23.56
CA LEU A 394 -4.72 36.77 -23.34
C LEU A 394 -5.78 36.04 -22.52
N ASN A 395 -5.75 34.72 -22.54
CA ASN A 395 -6.66 33.86 -21.77
C ASN A 395 -6.19 33.67 -20.31
N THR A 396 -5.92 34.77 -19.62
CA THR A 396 -5.53 34.76 -18.20
C THR A 396 -6.63 34.28 -17.26
N LEU A 397 -7.90 34.22 -17.72
CA LEU A 397 -9.04 33.73 -16.93
C LEU A 397 -8.87 32.26 -16.52
N PHE A 398 -8.46 31.39 -17.44
CA PHE A 398 -8.24 29.97 -17.11
C PHE A 398 -7.07 29.78 -16.12
N SER A 399 -5.98 30.49 -16.32
CA SER A 399 -4.84 30.43 -15.40
C SER A 399 -5.20 30.94 -14.00
N ARG A 400 -5.99 32.03 -13.90
CA ARG A 400 -6.49 32.53 -12.60
C ARG A 400 -7.43 31.54 -11.94
N ALA A 401 -8.33 30.91 -12.69
CA ALA A 401 -9.24 29.89 -12.17
C ALA A 401 -8.47 28.70 -11.58
N ALA A 402 -7.45 28.19 -12.27
CA ALA A 402 -6.59 27.12 -11.78
C ALA A 402 -5.85 27.49 -10.49
N HIS A 403 -5.33 28.73 -10.40
CA HIS A 403 -4.68 29.22 -9.18
C HIS A 403 -5.66 29.39 -8.03
N THR A 404 -6.87 29.92 -8.29
CA THR A 404 -7.94 30.01 -7.29
C THR A 404 -8.36 28.64 -6.80
N GLN A 405 -8.52 27.67 -7.70
CA GLN A 405 -8.80 26.28 -7.35
C GLN A 405 -7.69 25.69 -6.43
N ALA A 406 -6.41 25.88 -6.77
CA ALA A 406 -5.31 25.41 -5.97
C ALA A 406 -5.30 26.04 -4.55
N LYS A 407 -5.61 27.34 -4.43
CA LYS A 407 -5.76 28.01 -3.13
C LYS A 407 -6.89 27.42 -2.31
N LEU A 408 -8.05 27.21 -2.92
CA LEU A 408 -9.20 26.61 -2.22
C LEU A 408 -8.90 25.17 -1.79
N GLN A 409 -8.16 24.41 -2.59
CA GLN A 409 -7.70 23.06 -2.19
C GLN A 409 -6.73 23.11 -1.03
N TRP A 410 -5.83 24.06 -0.98
CA TRP A 410 -4.93 24.29 0.15
C TRP A 410 -5.69 24.69 1.43
N GLU A 411 -6.65 25.62 1.35
CA GLU A 411 -7.51 25.99 2.47
C GLU A 411 -8.33 24.81 2.97
N ARG A 412 -8.88 24.00 2.05
CA ARG A 412 -9.59 22.76 2.38
C ARG A 412 -8.68 21.78 3.13
N ALA A 413 -7.45 21.57 2.67
CA ALA A 413 -6.50 20.68 3.33
C ALA A 413 -6.15 21.17 4.75
N MET A 414 -6.01 22.50 4.94
CA MET A 414 -5.81 23.09 6.26
C MET A 414 -7.00 22.84 7.20
N LEU A 415 -8.23 23.00 6.69
CA LEU A 415 -9.44 22.72 7.47
C LEU A 415 -9.57 21.24 7.82
N GLN A 416 -9.21 20.36 6.90
CA GLN A 416 -9.18 18.91 7.13
C GLN A 416 -8.19 18.53 8.23
N LEU A 417 -6.98 19.13 8.23
CA LEU A 417 -6.00 18.93 9.30
C LEU A 417 -6.57 19.36 10.66
N LYS A 418 -7.14 20.56 10.77
CA LYS A 418 -7.75 21.05 12.02
C LYS A 418 -8.91 20.18 12.49
N ASN A 419 -9.76 19.73 11.56
CA ASN A 419 -10.86 18.82 11.89
C ASN A 419 -10.35 17.48 12.43
N GLN A 420 -9.27 16.94 11.85
CA GLN A 420 -8.66 15.70 12.34
C GLN A 420 -8.02 15.88 13.73
N GLU A 421 -7.39 17.03 14.00
CA GLU A 421 -6.86 17.34 15.33
C GLU A 421 -7.98 17.34 16.38
N GLN A 422 -9.15 17.91 16.07
CA GLN A 422 -10.31 17.89 16.96
C GLN A 422 -10.88 16.47 17.17
N ALA A 423 -10.93 15.67 16.09
CA ALA A 423 -11.38 14.29 16.17
C ALA A 423 -10.46 13.45 17.07
N ILE A 424 -9.15 13.61 16.93
CA ILE A 424 -8.16 12.93 17.77
C ILE A 424 -8.29 13.35 19.23
N TYR A 425 -8.49 14.64 19.51
CA TYR A 425 -8.73 15.13 20.87
C TYR A 425 -9.92 14.40 21.54
N LEU A 426 -11.03 14.27 20.81
CA LEU A 426 -12.20 13.55 21.32
C LEU A 426 -11.93 12.06 21.49
N GLU A 427 -11.24 11.42 20.51
CA GLU A 427 -10.90 10.00 20.53
C GLU A 427 -10.01 9.64 21.73
N ILE A 428 -8.97 10.43 22.00
CA ILE A 428 -8.06 10.22 23.13
C ILE A 428 -8.82 10.36 24.46
N ARG A 429 -9.63 11.40 24.63
CA ARG A 429 -10.43 11.57 25.88
C ARG A 429 -11.38 10.41 26.11
N ASN A 430 -12.03 9.93 25.05
CA ASN A 430 -12.91 8.77 25.14
C ASN A 430 -12.12 7.48 25.43
N GLY A 431 -10.95 7.31 24.83
CA GLY A 431 -10.07 6.17 25.07
C GLY A 431 -9.61 6.12 26.53
N VAL A 432 -9.09 7.22 27.07
CA VAL A 432 -8.66 7.30 28.48
C VAL A 432 -9.83 7.01 29.43
N ARG A 433 -10.98 7.64 29.19
CA ARG A 433 -12.19 7.38 30.00
C ARG A 433 -12.65 5.92 29.91
N SER A 434 -12.53 5.29 28.75
CA SER A 434 -12.85 3.87 28.57
C SER A 434 -11.94 2.97 29.42
N VAL A 435 -10.63 3.24 29.42
CA VAL A 435 -9.66 2.51 30.25
C VAL A 435 -9.97 2.69 31.73
N GLU A 436 -10.17 3.91 32.20
CA GLU A 436 -10.52 4.18 33.61
C GLU A 436 -11.83 3.51 34.05
N THR A 437 -12.85 3.57 33.17
CA THR A 437 -14.15 2.95 33.46
C THR A 437 -14.02 1.43 33.54
N ASN A 438 -13.30 0.82 32.57
CA ASN A 438 -13.09 -0.63 32.56
C ASN A 438 -12.24 -1.07 33.75
N TYR A 439 -11.23 -0.29 34.16
CA TYR A 439 -10.47 -0.56 35.39
C TYR A 439 -11.39 -0.62 36.63
N LYS A 440 -12.24 0.39 36.84
CA LYS A 440 -13.20 0.42 37.95
C LYS A 440 -14.22 -0.71 37.88
N ARG A 441 -14.64 -1.09 36.66
CA ARG A 441 -15.53 -2.25 36.44
C ARG A 441 -14.89 -3.56 36.91
N VAL A 442 -13.61 -3.79 36.58
CA VAL A 442 -12.89 -4.98 37.03
C VAL A 442 -12.87 -5.04 38.56
N GLN A 443 -12.55 -3.93 39.24
CA GLN A 443 -12.53 -3.87 40.70
C GLN A 443 -13.91 -4.20 41.29
N SER A 444 -14.98 -3.63 40.74
CA SER A 444 -16.35 -3.85 41.21
C SER A 444 -16.79 -5.31 40.99
N TYR A 445 -16.51 -5.90 39.81
CA TYR A 445 -16.88 -7.28 39.53
C TYR A 445 -16.04 -8.28 40.33
N ARG A 446 -14.79 -7.98 40.66
CA ARG A 446 -13.96 -8.80 41.56
C ARG A 446 -14.60 -8.88 42.95
N VAL A 447 -15.03 -7.77 43.52
CA VAL A 447 -15.73 -7.74 44.82
C VAL A 447 -17.06 -8.49 44.74
N ALA A 448 -17.83 -8.28 43.65
CA ALA A 448 -19.09 -8.98 43.44
C ALA A 448 -18.89 -10.51 43.36
N ARG A 449 -17.88 -11.01 42.64
CA ARG A 449 -17.54 -12.44 42.59
C ARG A 449 -17.16 -13.00 43.96
N GLU A 450 -16.31 -12.28 44.70
CA GLU A 450 -15.89 -12.70 46.04
C GLU A 450 -17.10 -12.80 47.02
N LEU A 451 -18.04 -11.87 46.95
CA LEU A 451 -19.25 -11.89 47.75
C LEU A 451 -20.21 -13.00 47.31
N ALA A 452 -20.34 -13.24 45.99
CA ALA A 452 -21.15 -14.34 45.48
C ALA A 452 -20.59 -15.71 45.92
N GLU A 453 -19.25 -15.87 45.93
CA GLU A 453 -18.60 -17.09 46.40
C GLU A 453 -18.82 -17.34 47.89
N LYS A 454 -18.64 -16.31 48.74
CA LYS A 454 -18.93 -16.39 50.17
C LYS A 454 -20.40 -16.68 50.44
N LYS A 455 -21.31 -16.09 49.67
CA LYS A 455 -22.75 -16.32 49.78
C LYS A 455 -23.13 -17.73 49.43
N LEU A 456 -22.56 -18.30 48.36
CA LEU A 456 -22.79 -19.70 47.99
C LEU A 456 -22.28 -20.64 49.08
N LEU A 457 -21.04 -20.44 49.57
CA LEU A 457 -20.47 -21.27 50.63
C LEU A 457 -21.35 -21.27 51.91
N ALA A 458 -21.82 -20.10 52.33
CA ALA A 458 -22.68 -19.97 53.50
C ALA A 458 -24.04 -20.70 53.29
N GLU A 459 -24.58 -20.68 52.07
CA GLU A 459 -25.86 -21.33 51.78
C GLU A 459 -25.71 -22.85 51.64
N GLU A 460 -24.60 -23.36 51.14
CA GLU A 460 -24.28 -24.78 51.13
C GLU A 460 -24.15 -25.34 52.56
N GLU A 461 -23.59 -24.58 53.51
CA GLU A 461 -23.55 -24.98 54.91
C GLU A 461 -24.97 -25.00 55.54
N LYS A 462 -25.82 -24.01 55.25
CA LYS A 462 -27.23 -24.02 55.69
C LYS A 462 -28.02 -25.20 55.13
N LEU A 463 -27.77 -25.52 53.83
CA LEU A 463 -28.41 -26.68 53.22
C LEU A 463 -28.05 -28.00 53.95
N LYS A 464 -26.77 -28.16 54.37
CA LYS A 464 -26.31 -29.36 55.10
C LYS A 464 -27.04 -29.56 56.43
N VAL A 465 -27.44 -28.47 57.09
CA VAL A 465 -28.17 -28.51 58.37
C VAL A 465 -29.71 -28.36 58.22
N GLY A 466 -30.21 -28.40 56.99
CA GLY A 466 -31.64 -28.36 56.69
C GLY A 466 -32.28 -26.96 56.77
N LEU A 467 -31.50 -25.89 56.87
CA LEU A 467 -31.95 -24.48 56.94
C LEU A 467 -32.05 -23.78 55.58
N SER A 468 -31.79 -24.48 54.47
CA SER A 468 -31.93 -23.97 53.11
C SER A 468 -32.55 -25.02 52.19
N THR A 469 -32.82 -24.60 50.94
CA THR A 469 -33.38 -25.50 49.90
C THR A 469 -32.39 -25.64 48.74
N ASN A 470 -32.49 -26.75 47.99
CA ASN A 470 -31.72 -26.98 46.78
C ASN A 470 -31.88 -25.85 45.74
N PHE A 471 -33.10 -25.29 45.63
CA PHE A 471 -33.40 -24.19 44.73
C PHE A 471 -32.53 -22.94 45.03
N VAL A 472 -32.37 -22.57 46.30
CA VAL A 472 -31.56 -21.42 46.70
C VAL A 472 -30.08 -21.65 46.39
N VAL A 473 -29.57 -22.87 46.65
CA VAL A 473 -28.15 -23.22 46.31
C VAL A 473 -27.95 -23.19 44.81
N LEU A 474 -28.86 -23.75 43.99
CA LEU A 474 -28.78 -23.67 42.52
C LEU A 474 -28.78 -22.22 42.03
N THR A 475 -29.63 -21.37 42.66
CA THR A 475 -29.65 -19.91 42.33
C THR A 475 -28.30 -19.24 42.63
N TYR A 476 -27.70 -19.51 43.78
CA TYR A 476 -26.40 -18.93 44.16
C TYR A 476 -25.24 -19.50 43.33
N GLN A 477 -25.28 -20.74 42.89
CA GLN A 477 -24.33 -21.30 41.94
C GLN A 477 -24.42 -20.59 40.60
N ARG A 478 -25.62 -20.27 40.12
CA ARG A 478 -25.84 -19.49 38.90
C ARG A 478 -25.31 -18.07 39.04
N ASP A 479 -25.61 -17.41 40.19
CA ASP A 479 -25.13 -16.06 40.49
C ASP A 479 -23.59 -15.98 40.53
N LEU A 480 -22.92 -16.97 41.13
CA LEU A 480 -21.47 -17.07 41.15
C LEU A 480 -20.90 -17.29 39.74
N SER A 481 -21.51 -18.17 38.94
CA SER A 481 -21.09 -18.38 37.55
C SER A 481 -21.22 -17.09 36.74
N ALA A 482 -22.32 -16.35 36.85
CA ALA A 482 -22.52 -15.06 36.21
C ALA A 482 -21.51 -14.01 36.67
N ALA A 483 -21.21 -13.96 37.98
CA ALA A 483 -20.22 -13.02 38.53
C ALA A 483 -18.78 -13.29 38.00
N ARG A 484 -18.41 -14.60 37.90
CA ARG A 484 -17.11 -15.00 37.33
C ARG A 484 -16.98 -14.60 35.85
N ILE A 485 -18.03 -14.84 35.06
CA ILE A 485 -18.08 -14.47 33.65
C ILE A 485 -18.00 -12.93 33.49
N ALA A 486 -18.69 -12.18 34.35
CA ALA A 486 -18.68 -10.71 34.33
C ALA A 486 -17.30 -10.14 34.69
N GLU A 487 -16.60 -10.70 35.70
CA GLU A 487 -15.22 -10.31 36.04
C GLU A 487 -14.28 -10.61 34.89
N LEU A 488 -14.33 -11.80 34.31
CA LEU A 488 -13.52 -12.21 33.19
C LEU A 488 -13.72 -11.27 31.96
N ARG A 489 -14.99 -10.98 31.63
CA ARG A 489 -15.32 -10.03 30.56
C ARG A 489 -14.75 -8.64 30.84
N ALA A 490 -14.85 -8.16 32.05
CA ALA A 490 -14.35 -6.84 32.44
C ALA A 490 -12.80 -6.78 32.30
N ILE A 491 -12.06 -7.85 32.66
CA ILE A 491 -10.60 -7.92 32.51
C ILE A 491 -10.23 -7.87 31.02
N VAL A 492 -10.92 -8.62 30.18
CA VAL A 492 -10.68 -8.64 28.73
C VAL A 492 -11.03 -7.26 28.11
N ASP A 493 -12.16 -6.65 28.50
CA ASP A 493 -12.56 -5.31 28.04
C ASP A 493 -11.51 -4.25 28.43
N TYR A 494 -10.93 -4.36 29.63
CA TYR A 494 -9.84 -3.49 30.07
C TYR A 494 -8.62 -3.65 29.18
N THR A 495 -8.21 -4.89 28.89
CA THR A 495 -7.04 -5.18 28.04
C THR A 495 -7.25 -4.67 26.62
N ILE A 496 -8.44 -4.88 26.04
CA ILE A 496 -8.78 -4.36 24.71
C ILE A 496 -8.81 -2.82 24.70
N SER A 497 -9.34 -2.19 25.78
CA SER A 497 -9.37 -0.72 25.86
C SER A 497 -7.96 -0.10 25.94
N MET A 498 -7.01 -0.79 26.57
CA MET A 498 -5.59 -0.40 26.55
C MET A 498 -4.99 -0.47 25.15
N ALA A 499 -5.21 -1.57 24.43
CA ALA A 499 -4.76 -1.73 23.04
C ALA A 499 -5.38 -0.67 22.11
N SER A 500 -6.67 -0.37 22.30
CA SER A 500 -7.38 0.68 21.57
C SER A 500 -6.78 2.07 21.82
N LEU A 501 -6.42 2.38 23.07
CA LEU A 501 -5.78 3.63 23.42
C LEU A 501 -4.35 3.73 22.87
N GLU A 502 -3.56 2.64 22.90
CA GLU A 502 -2.23 2.62 22.28
C GLU A 502 -2.30 2.89 20.77
N LYS A 503 -3.32 2.32 20.10
CA LYS A 503 -3.61 2.63 18.70
C LYS A 503 -3.99 4.10 18.52
N ALA A 504 -4.88 4.62 19.35
CA ALA A 504 -5.32 6.01 19.30
C ALA A 504 -4.17 7.00 19.56
N MET A 505 -3.18 6.65 20.37
CA MET A 505 -1.95 7.42 20.57
C MET A 505 -0.92 7.27 19.44
N GLY A 506 -1.12 6.31 18.51
CA GLY A 506 -0.12 5.98 17.48
C GLY A 506 1.14 5.30 18.02
N THR A 507 1.04 4.64 19.17
CA THR A 507 2.19 4.02 19.86
C THR A 507 2.23 2.50 19.74
N SER A 508 1.23 1.86 19.11
CA SER A 508 1.09 0.40 19.01
C SER A 508 2.34 -0.30 18.44
N LEU A 509 2.97 0.25 17.40
CA LEU A 509 4.18 -0.34 16.82
C LEU A 509 5.35 -0.27 17.81
N LYS A 510 5.50 0.87 18.50
CA LYS A 510 6.58 1.09 19.48
C LYS A 510 6.41 0.17 20.69
N SER A 511 5.19 0.05 21.23
CA SER A 511 4.91 -0.78 22.41
C SER A 511 5.14 -2.28 22.14
N LYS A 512 4.96 -2.73 20.90
CA LYS A 512 5.20 -4.12 20.46
C LYS A 512 6.59 -4.33 19.85
N ASN A 513 7.43 -3.29 19.82
CA ASN A 513 8.78 -3.33 19.22
C ASN A 513 8.78 -3.79 17.74
N ILE A 514 7.74 -3.40 16.99
CA ILE A 514 7.57 -3.74 15.57
C ILE A 514 8.10 -2.59 14.72
N ARG A 515 8.97 -2.90 13.76
CA ARG A 515 9.53 -1.93 12.81
C ARG A 515 8.95 -2.19 11.42
N VAL A 516 8.51 -1.13 10.75
CA VAL A 516 7.92 -1.19 9.40
C VAL A 516 8.90 -1.81 8.40
N ASP A 517 10.20 -1.47 8.50
CA ASP A 517 11.27 -2.02 7.64
C ASP A 517 11.35 -3.56 7.71
N GLN A 518 11.12 -4.15 8.89
CA GLN A 518 11.13 -5.60 9.07
C GLN A 518 9.93 -6.26 8.40
N VAL A 519 8.78 -5.58 8.40
CA VAL A 519 7.56 -6.08 7.72
C VAL A 519 7.74 -6.04 6.20
N MET A 520 8.41 -5.00 5.67
CA MET A 520 8.75 -4.91 4.25
C MET A 520 9.80 -5.94 3.82
N ALA A 521 10.86 -6.13 4.62
CA ALA A 521 11.96 -7.04 4.29
C ALA A 521 11.61 -8.54 4.46
N GLY A 522 10.61 -8.87 5.27
CA GLY A 522 10.18 -10.25 5.54
C GLY A 522 9.27 -10.87 4.46
N ARG A 523 9.06 -10.17 3.39
CA ARG A 523 8.27 -10.56 2.20
C ARG A 523 9.11 -10.46 0.95
#